data_e6aab28905e91e306e4d078fa8ca83b6
#
_entry.id   e6aab28905e91e306e4d078fa8ca83b6
#
_cell.length_a   1.000
_cell.length_b   1.000
_cell.length_c   1.000
_cell.angle_alpha   90.00
_cell.angle_beta   90.00
_cell.angle_gamma   90.00
#
_symmetry.space_group_name_H-M   'P 1'
#
loop_
_entity.id
_entity.type
_entity.pdbx_description
1 polymer ?
#
loop_
_entity_poly.entity_id
_entity_poly.type
_entity_poly.pdbx_seq_one_letter_code
_entity_poly.pdbx_strand_id
1 'polypeptide(L)'
;MLAGLLVASAARYTDLVHVRKRGRSMSLAASMQWDLLPPLTLRTEQVVVAGMLEPAYEVAGDGFDHSINGDRVDVALFDGMGHGIGSTLLTTLAMGAYRHQRRERRDLASTHATIDDAIALQFGSDAFVTGVLVRLDTASGALELTNAGHPSPLLLRDRRVVGELSTEATVPFGVGGGSGSPLVRTTLQPGDTVVLYTDGVVEARRPDGDEFGVDRLADLLEREASSERAPEEVLRRLVRAVLDHQGGPLRDDATLVLLRWTGGPAADEVIPVQPGSVEPS
;
A
#
# COMPACT_ATOMS: atom_id res chain seq x y z
N MET A 1 15.84 19.53 17.02
CA MET A 1 15.84 18.10 16.68
C MET A 1 15.32 17.19 17.80
N LEU A 2 15.70 17.39 19.08
CA LEU A 2 15.22 16.61 20.24
C LEU A 2 13.71 16.77 20.54
N ALA A 3 13.15 17.97 20.38
CA ALA A 3 11.74 18.24 20.66
C ALA A 3 10.79 17.51 19.69
N GLY A 4 11.17 17.37 18.42
CA GLY A 4 10.38 16.64 17.42
C GLY A 4 10.35 15.13 17.68
N LEU A 5 11.46 14.56 18.18
CA LEU A 5 11.54 13.13 18.55
C LEU A 5 10.71 12.83 19.82
N LEU A 6 10.67 13.75 20.79
CA LEU A 6 9.86 13.62 22.00
C LEU A 6 8.36 13.68 21.69
N VAL A 7 7.92 14.53 20.75
CA VAL A 7 6.51 14.61 20.33
C VAL A 7 6.09 13.36 19.56
N ALA A 8 6.96 12.84 18.69
CA ALA A 8 6.68 11.59 17.97
C ALA A 8 6.67 10.37 18.90
N SER A 9 7.54 10.34 19.93
CA SER A 9 7.57 9.30 20.96
C SER A 9 6.36 9.37 21.88
N ALA A 10 5.97 10.56 22.32
CA ALA A 10 4.80 10.76 23.20
C ALA A 10 3.48 10.43 22.48
N ALA A 11 3.38 10.68 21.17
CA ALA A 11 2.19 10.32 20.38
C ALA A 11 1.93 8.81 20.32
N ARG A 12 2.98 7.98 20.47
CA ARG A 12 2.85 6.50 20.51
C ARG A 12 2.32 5.96 21.85
N TYR A 13 2.32 6.77 22.91
CA TYR A 13 1.97 6.33 24.27
C TYR A 13 0.75 7.06 24.87
N THR A 14 0.03 7.88 24.08
CA THR A 14 -1.16 8.57 24.57
C THR A 14 -2.37 8.27 23.69
N ASP A 15 -3.30 7.50 24.23
CA ASP A 15 -4.61 7.21 23.62
C ASP A 15 -5.42 8.48 23.31
N LEU A 16 -5.12 9.60 23.97
CA LEU A 16 -5.77 10.90 23.77
C LEU A 16 -5.68 11.44 22.34
N VAL A 17 -4.61 11.15 21.62
CA VAL A 17 -4.45 11.58 20.22
C VAL A 17 -5.33 10.71 19.30
N HIS A 18 -5.44 9.41 19.60
CA HIS A 18 -6.29 8.49 18.86
C HIS A 18 -7.78 8.78 19.09
N VAL A 19 -8.19 9.03 20.33
CA VAL A 19 -9.59 9.34 20.70
C VAL A 19 -10.04 10.70 20.16
N ARG A 20 -9.19 11.73 20.18
CA ARG A 20 -9.56 13.08 19.69
C ARG A 20 -9.63 13.20 18.17
N LYS A 21 -8.86 12.40 17.43
CA LYS A 21 -8.87 12.46 15.95
C LYS A 21 -10.12 11.85 15.31
N ARG A 22 -10.90 11.00 16.01
CA ARG A 22 -11.89 10.14 15.38
C ARG A 22 -13.33 10.27 15.87
N GLY A 23 -13.62 10.98 16.94
CA GLY A 23 -15.00 11.25 17.38
C GLY A 23 -15.90 10.04 17.68
N ARG A 24 -15.48 8.81 17.38
CA ARG A 24 -16.15 7.52 17.66
C ARG A 24 -15.12 6.47 18.07
N SER A 25 -15.53 5.53 18.94
CA SER A 25 -14.70 4.38 19.33
C SER A 25 -14.57 3.41 18.14
N MET A 26 -13.35 3.02 17.82
CA MET A 26 -13.07 1.95 16.84
C MET A 26 -13.40 0.59 17.46
N SER A 27 -13.78 -0.37 16.61
CA SER A 27 -13.84 -1.77 17.01
C SER A 27 -12.45 -2.29 17.39
N LEU A 28 -12.39 -3.40 18.14
CA LEU A 28 -11.13 -4.05 18.46
C LEU A 28 -10.38 -4.45 17.17
N ALA A 29 -11.09 -4.99 16.19
CA ALA A 29 -10.53 -5.39 14.89
C ALA A 29 -9.89 -4.21 14.16
N ALA A 30 -10.60 -3.08 14.06
CA ALA A 30 -10.07 -1.87 13.45
C ALA A 30 -8.85 -1.30 14.21
N SER A 31 -8.81 -1.42 15.55
CA SER A 31 -7.64 -1.01 16.33
C SER A 31 -6.42 -1.90 16.04
N MET A 32 -6.62 -3.22 15.97
CA MET A 32 -5.56 -4.17 15.62
C MET A 32 -5.03 -3.92 14.21
N GLN A 33 -5.90 -3.69 13.24
CA GLN A 33 -5.54 -3.35 11.86
C GLN A 33 -4.65 -2.12 11.81
N TRP A 34 -5.03 -1.05 12.52
CA TRP A 34 -4.23 0.18 12.58
C TRP A 34 -2.84 0.00 13.19
N ASP A 35 -2.72 -0.81 14.22
CA ASP A 35 -1.44 -1.08 14.89
C ASP A 35 -0.48 -1.89 13.99
N LEU A 36 -1.01 -2.58 12.99
CA LEU A 36 -0.22 -3.34 12.02
C LEU A 36 0.34 -2.45 10.89
N LEU A 37 -0.29 -1.30 10.61
CA LEU A 37 0.13 -0.45 9.49
C LEU A 37 1.53 0.14 9.71
N PRO A 38 2.32 0.28 8.64
CA PRO A 38 3.57 1.03 8.67
C PRO A 38 3.30 2.54 8.87
N PRO A 39 4.33 3.38 9.00
CA PRO A 39 4.16 4.82 8.85
C PRO A 39 3.42 5.13 7.55
N LEU A 40 2.38 5.96 7.60
CA LEU A 40 1.50 6.21 6.44
C LEU A 40 2.24 6.85 5.25
N THR A 41 3.42 7.38 5.46
CA THR A 41 4.26 7.99 4.41
C THR A 41 5.71 7.62 4.63
N LEU A 42 6.34 7.21 3.54
CA LEU A 42 7.79 7.04 3.41
C LEU A 42 8.27 7.95 2.28
N ARG A 43 9.31 8.74 2.53
CA ARG A 43 9.85 9.67 1.55
C ARG A 43 11.36 9.62 1.55
N THR A 44 11.93 9.50 0.35
CA THR A 44 13.35 9.68 0.06
C THR A 44 13.50 10.65 -1.11
N GLU A 45 14.71 10.88 -1.58
CA GLU A 45 14.96 11.68 -2.78
C GLU A 45 14.40 11.00 -4.04
N GLN A 46 14.41 9.66 -4.06
CA GLN A 46 14.09 8.85 -5.26
C GLN A 46 12.65 8.35 -5.27
N VAL A 47 11.99 8.23 -4.11
CA VAL A 47 10.67 7.61 -4.03
C VAL A 47 9.83 8.21 -2.92
N VAL A 48 8.53 8.29 -3.18
CA VAL A 48 7.52 8.58 -2.17
C VAL A 48 6.51 7.44 -2.17
N VAL A 49 6.29 6.84 -0.99
CA VAL A 49 5.17 5.95 -0.74
C VAL A 49 4.23 6.65 0.24
N ALA A 50 2.96 6.73 -0.10
CA ALA A 50 1.93 7.22 0.80
C ALA A 50 0.77 6.25 0.79
N GLY A 51 0.29 5.86 1.97
CA GLY A 51 -0.85 4.99 2.15
C GLY A 51 -1.93 5.64 2.99
N MET A 52 -3.17 5.30 2.70
CA MET A 52 -4.34 5.71 3.48
C MET A 52 -5.33 4.56 3.53
N LEU A 53 -5.81 4.28 4.72
CA LEU A 53 -6.87 3.34 4.98
C LEU A 53 -7.98 4.09 5.71
N GLU A 54 -9.18 4.08 5.15
CA GLU A 54 -10.41 4.55 5.78
C GLU A 54 -11.24 3.34 6.17
N PRO A 55 -11.30 3.01 7.46
CA PRO A 55 -11.99 1.80 7.90
C PRO A 55 -13.50 1.97 7.85
N ALA A 56 -14.20 0.94 7.41
CA ALA A 56 -15.59 0.75 7.77
C ALA A 56 -15.69 0.44 9.27
N TYR A 57 -16.66 1.03 9.97
CA TYR A 57 -16.69 1.03 11.45
C TYR A 57 -16.69 -0.35 12.14
N GLU A 58 -17.20 -1.37 11.45
CA GLU A 58 -17.33 -2.74 11.98
C GLU A 58 -16.50 -3.76 11.21
N VAL A 59 -15.88 -3.34 10.11
CA VAL A 59 -15.08 -4.17 9.19
C VAL A 59 -13.61 -3.87 9.42
N ALA A 60 -12.74 -4.85 9.26
CA ALA A 60 -11.29 -4.68 9.36
C ALA A 60 -10.63 -5.83 8.61
N GLY A 61 -10.49 -5.67 7.28
CA GLY A 61 -9.89 -6.68 6.40
C GLY A 61 -8.66 -6.19 5.67
N ASP A 62 -8.62 -4.90 5.38
CA ASP A 62 -7.55 -4.28 4.62
C ASP A 62 -6.24 -4.12 5.41
N GLY A 63 -5.14 -4.14 4.70
CA GLY A 63 -3.85 -3.78 5.25
C GLY A 63 -2.82 -3.53 4.17
N PHE A 64 -1.92 -2.61 4.41
CA PHE A 64 -0.80 -2.36 3.52
C PHE A 64 0.52 -2.33 4.28
N ASP A 65 1.61 -2.57 3.56
CA ASP A 65 2.96 -2.48 4.11
C ASP A 65 3.92 -1.92 3.06
N HIS A 66 4.98 -1.31 3.53
CA HIS A 66 6.06 -0.87 2.67
C HIS A 66 7.40 -0.85 3.40
N SER A 67 8.49 -0.90 2.63
CA SER A 67 9.84 -0.71 3.16
C SER A 67 10.79 -0.27 2.07
N ILE A 68 11.89 0.34 2.50
CA ILE A 68 13.03 0.63 1.66
C ILE A 68 14.28 -0.04 2.23
N ASN A 69 15.06 -0.70 1.38
CA ASN A 69 16.28 -1.42 1.73
C ASN A 69 17.34 -1.18 0.65
N GLY A 70 18.17 -0.14 0.81
CA GLY A 70 19.03 0.34 -0.27
C GLY A 70 18.20 0.86 -1.43
N ASP A 71 18.48 0.41 -2.63
CA ASP A 71 17.78 0.81 -3.86
C ASP A 71 16.46 0.03 -4.08
N ARG A 72 16.09 -0.85 -3.15
CA ARG A 72 14.89 -1.67 -3.24
C ARG A 72 13.77 -1.11 -2.37
N VAL A 73 12.64 -0.82 -3.01
CA VAL A 73 11.37 -0.51 -2.36
C VAL A 73 10.40 -1.66 -2.56
N ASP A 74 9.85 -2.15 -1.47
CA ASP A 74 8.80 -3.16 -1.48
C ASP A 74 7.51 -2.53 -0.95
N VAL A 75 6.37 -2.75 -1.64
CA VAL A 75 5.02 -2.33 -1.24
C VAL A 75 4.08 -3.52 -1.36
N ALA A 76 3.15 -3.64 -0.44
CA ALA A 76 2.10 -4.65 -0.49
C ALA A 76 0.77 -4.06 -0.04
N LEU A 77 -0.31 -4.53 -0.66
CA LEU A 77 -1.69 -4.26 -0.27
C LEU A 77 -2.40 -5.60 -0.14
N PHE A 78 -3.16 -5.78 0.94
CA PHE A 78 -3.90 -7.00 1.24
C PHE A 78 -5.33 -6.64 1.63
N ASP A 79 -6.25 -7.53 1.28
CA ASP A 79 -7.63 -7.49 1.73
C ASP A 79 -8.08 -8.91 2.11
N GLY A 80 -8.41 -9.07 3.37
CA GLY A 80 -8.81 -10.35 3.95
C GLY A 80 -10.31 -10.59 3.79
N MET A 81 -10.69 -11.75 3.31
CA MET A 81 -12.08 -12.14 3.12
C MET A 81 -12.94 -11.93 4.37
N GLY A 82 -14.12 -11.32 4.20
CA GLY A 82 -15.11 -11.17 5.25
C GLY A 82 -14.90 -9.93 6.11
N HIS A 83 -15.29 -9.99 7.39
CA HIS A 83 -15.24 -8.81 8.26
C HIS A 83 -14.87 -9.13 9.71
N GLY A 84 -14.43 -8.13 10.43
CA GLY A 84 -14.13 -8.21 11.86
C GLY A 84 -12.82 -8.94 12.16
N ILE A 85 -12.75 -9.60 13.31
CA ILE A 85 -11.51 -10.24 13.81
C ILE A 85 -10.99 -11.32 12.87
N GLY A 86 -11.88 -12.09 12.23
CA GLY A 86 -11.48 -13.16 11.30
C GLY A 86 -10.69 -12.63 10.12
N SER A 87 -11.21 -11.60 9.45
CA SER A 87 -10.56 -10.91 8.35
C SER A 87 -9.24 -10.25 8.79
N THR A 88 -9.21 -9.59 9.96
CA THR A 88 -7.98 -9.02 10.52
C THR A 88 -6.91 -10.07 10.76
N LEU A 89 -7.27 -11.28 11.22
CA LEU A 89 -6.31 -12.38 11.43
C LEU A 89 -5.71 -12.88 10.10
N LEU A 90 -6.54 -12.99 9.06
CA LEU A 90 -6.10 -13.35 7.71
C LEU A 90 -5.06 -12.36 7.19
N THR A 91 -5.39 -11.07 7.20
CA THR A 91 -4.48 -10.01 6.75
C THR A 91 -3.24 -9.92 7.61
N THR A 92 -3.35 -10.12 8.94
CA THR A 92 -2.19 -10.18 9.85
C THR A 92 -1.23 -11.29 9.47
N LEU A 93 -1.74 -12.49 9.17
CA LEU A 93 -0.91 -13.62 8.75
C LEU A 93 -0.23 -13.34 7.41
N ALA A 94 -0.97 -12.84 6.42
CA ALA A 94 -0.43 -12.45 5.11
C ALA A 94 0.69 -11.41 5.24
N MET A 95 0.46 -10.34 6.01
CA MET A 95 1.47 -9.30 6.28
C MET A 95 2.68 -9.86 7.03
N GLY A 96 2.48 -10.76 7.99
CA GLY A 96 3.55 -11.40 8.74
C GLY A 96 4.44 -12.25 7.83
N ALA A 97 3.85 -13.09 6.99
CA ALA A 97 4.55 -13.89 6.00
C ALA A 97 5.30 -13.01 4.97
N TYR A 98 4.64 -11.97 4.45
CA TYR A 98 5.26 -10.98 3.56
C TYR A 98 6.47 -10.31 4.20
N ARG A 99 6.34 -9.80 5.42
CA ARG A 99 7.43 -9.13 6.15
C ARG A 99 8.61 -10.06 6.40
N HIS A 100 8.34 -11.34 6.69
CA HIS A 100 9.37 -12.35 6.85
C HIS A 100 10.15 -12.56 5.56
N GLN A 101 9.46 -12.86 4.45
CA GLN A 101 10.07 -13.11 3.15
C GLN A 101 10.88 -11.89 2.64
N ARG A 102 10.36 -10.70 2.84
CA ARG A 102 11.03 -9.45 2.49
C ARG A 102 12.35 -9.27 3.24
N ARG A 103 12.38 -9.56 4.56
CA ARG A 103 13.60 -9.49 5.39
C ARG A 103 14.63 -10.53 4.96
N GLU A 104 14.19 -11.70 4.52
CA GLU A 104 15.02 -12.75 3.93
C GLU A 104 15.43 -12.44 2.48
N ARG A 105 15.05 -11.31 1.94
CA ARG A 105 15.36 -10.87 0.57
C ARG A 105 14.88 -11.84 -0.51
N ARG A 106 13.81 -12.57 -0.27
CA ARG A 106 13.23 -13.49 -1.25
C ARG A 106 12.64 -12.71 -2.43
N ASP A 107 12.56 -13.38 -3.59
CA ASP A 107 11.86 -12.85 -4.77
C ASP A 107 10.35 -12.81 -4.57
N LEU A 108 9.63 -12.09 -5.44
CA LEU A 108 8.18 -11.94 -5.32
C LEU A 108 7.42 -13.24 -5.54
N ALA A 109 7.91 -14.13 -6.42
CA ALA A 109 7.24 -15.41 -6.69
C ALA A 109 7.31 -16.32 -5.44
N SER A 110 8.48 -16.44 -4.82
CA SER A 110 8.67 -17.18 -3.56
C SER A 110 7.87 -16.55 -2.42
N THR A 111 7.80 -15.22 -2.37
CA THR A 111 7.01 -14.48 -1.37
C THR A 111 5.53 -14.78 -1.53
N HIS A 112 5.01 -14.74 -2.76
CA HIS A 112 3.63 -15.07 -3.08
C HIS A 112 3.28 -16.49 -2.64
N ALA A 113 4.07 -17.49 -3.04
CA ALA A 113 3.85 -18.88 -2.68
C ALA A 113 3.84 -19.08 -1.16
N THR A 114 4.77 -18.42 -0.42
CA THR A 114 4.81 -18.54 1.05
C THR A 114 3.56 -17.94 1.70
N ILE A 115 3.02 -16.84 1.19
CA ILE A 115 1.78 -16.25 1.72
C ILE A 115 0.61 -17.18 1.44
N ASP A 116 0.50 -17.71 0.21
CA ASP A 116 -0.55 -18.67 -0.19
C ASP A 116 -0.54 -19.89 0.71
N ASP A 117 0.61 -20.55 0.87
CA ASP A 117 0.79 -21.71 1.73
C ASP A 117 0.44 -21.41 3.21
N ALA A 118 0.84 -20.24 3.72
CA ALA A 118 0.58 -19.86 5.11
C ALA A 118 -0.92 -19.71 5.39
N ILE A 119 -1.66 -19.07 4.48
CA ILE A 119 -3.11 -18.91 4.60
C ILE A 119 -3.80 -20.28 4.48
N ALA A 120 -3.48 -21.06 3.44
CA ALA A 120 -4.07 -22.38 3.20
C ALA A 120 -3.83 -23.33 4.38
N LEU A 121 -2.62 -23.33 4.94
CA LEU A 121 -2.26 -24.21 6.06
C LEU A 121 -3.01 -23.84 7.35
N GLN A 122 -3.18 -22.55 7.61
CA GLN A 122 -3.78 -22.07 8.86
C GLN A 122 -5.31 -22.08 8.86
N PHE A 123 -5.93 -21.76 7.71
CA PHE A 123 -7.37 -21.54 7.63
C PHE A 123 -8.10 -22.53 6.71
N GLY A 124 -7.37 -23.36 5.95
CA GLY A 124 -7.95 -24.26 4.95
C GLY A 124 -8.41 -23.52 3.69
N SER A 125 -9.23 -24.19 2.87
CA SER A 125 -9.68 -23.69 1.58
C SER A 125 -10.84 -22.71 1.64
N ASP A 126 -11.42 -22.48 2.83
CA ASP A 126 -12.64 -21.66 2.99
C ASP A 126 -12.33 -20.21 3.32
N ALA A 127 -11.06 -19.86 3.41
CA ALA A 127 -10.61 -18.51 3.72
C ALA A 127 -9.48 -18.09 2.79
N PHE A 128 -9.53 -16.84 2.36
CA PHE A 128 -8.55 -16.29 1.43
C PHE A 128 -8.25 -14.82 1.70
N VAL A 129 -7.15 -14.36 1.11
CA VAL A 129 -6.73 -12.95 1.11
C VAL A 129 -6.47 -12.55 -0.32
N THR A 130 -7.05 -11.46 -0.79
CA THR A 130 -6.61 -10.84 -2.03
C THR A 130 -5.42 -9.92 -1.76
N GLY A 131 -4.57 -9.69 -2.75
CA GLY A 131 -3.46 -8.77 -2.54
C GLY A 131 -2.56 -8.56 -3.74
N VAL A 132 -1.79 -7.47 -3.66
CA VAL A 132 -0.78 -7.10 -4.64
C VAL A 132 0.55 -6.88 -3.95
N LEU A 133 1.59 -7.50 -4.48
CA LEU A 133 2.97 -7.29 -4.04
C LEU A 133 3.73 -6.56 -5.15
N VAL A 134 4.40 -5.48 -4.79
CA VAL A 134 5.16 -4.64 -5.73
C VAL A 134 6.58 -4.49 -5.24
N ARG A 135 7.53 -4.54 -6.15
CA ARG A 135 8.95 -4.27 -5.92
C ARG A 135 9.47 -3.31 -6.96
N LEU A 136 10.08 -2.24 -6.50
CA LEU A 136 10.73 -1.24 -7.33
C LEU A 136 12.23 -1.20 -7.02
N ASP A 137 13.04 -1.27 -8.04
CA ASP A 137 14.45 -0.89 -7.99
C ASP A 137 14.54 0.62 -8.29
N THR A 138 14.96 1.42 -7.29
CA THR A 138 14.95 2.88 -7.41
C THR A 138 16.12 3.41 -8.25
N ALA A 139 17.16 2.62 -8.47
CA ALA A 139 18.27 3.02 -9.31
C ALA A 139 17.92 2.94 -10.80
N SER A 140 17.16 1.90 -11.19
CA SER A 140 16.82 1.63 -12.59
C SER A 140 15.38 1.95 -12.98
N GLY A 141 14.46 2.09 -11.99
CA GLY A 141 13.03 2.18 -12.23
C GLY A 141 12.37 0.84 -12.59
N ALA A 142 13.12 -0.27 -12.55
CA ALA A 142 12.56 -1.58 -12.81
C ALA A 142 11.52 -1.95 -11.75
N LEU A 143 10.32 -2.27 -12.20
CA LEU A 143 9.19 -2.65 -11.36
C LEU A 143 8.79 -4.09 -11.65
N GLU A 144 8.65 -4.86 -10.59
CA GLU A 144 8.03 -6.18 -10.61
C GLU A 144 6.78 -6.16 -9.73
N LEU A 145 5.73 -6.84 -10.14
CA LEU A 145 4.55 -7.06 -9.31
C LEU A 145 3.94 -8.45 -9.54
N THR A 146 3.25 -8.92 -8.51
CA THR A 146 2.37 -10.08 -8.57
C THR A 146 1.04 -9.73 -7.92
N ASN A 147 -0.03 -10.32 -8.44
CA ASN A 147 -1.40 -10.08 -7.99
C ASN A 147 -2.05 -11.39 -7.59
N ALA A 148 -2.77 -11.41 -6.48
CA ALA A 148 -3.53 -12.54 -5.97
C ALA A 148 -5.01 -12.19 -5.91
N GLY A 149 -5.69 -12.20 -7.06
CA GLY A 149 -7.13 -11.94 -7.16
C GLY A 149 -7.59 -10.55 -6.72
N HIS A 150 -6.70 -9.56 -6.74
CA HIS A 150 -6.93 -8.20 -6.26
C HIS A 150 -7.14 -7.23 -7.43
N PRO A 151 -7.83 -6.07 -7.27
CA PRO A 151 -7.89 -5.04 -8.30
C PRO A 151 -6.51 -4.67 -8.84
N SER A 152 -6.40 -4.55 -10.16
CA SER A 152 -5.13 -4.24 -10.81
C SER A 152 -4.67 -2.82 -10.49
N PRO A 153 -3.41 -2.61 -10.09
CA PRO A 153 -2.88 -1.27 -9.87
C PRO A 153 -2.94 -0.40 -11.14
N LEU A 154 -3.21 0.88 -10.97
CA LEU A 154 -3.18 1.86 -12.05
C LEU A 154 -1.77 2.45 -12.19
N LEU A 155 -1.34 2.68 -13.43
CA LEU A 155 -0.12 3.43 -13.75
C LEU A 155 -0.49 4.84 -14.20
N LEU A 156 -0.03 5.81 -13.44
CA LEU A 156 -0.16 7.23 -13.76
C LEU A 156 1.18 7.74 -14.30
N ARG A 157 1.20 8.23 -15.53
CA ARG A 157 2.34 8.81 -16.25
C ARG A 157 1.94 10.13 -16.86
N ASP A 158 2.77 11.16 -16.77
CA ASP A 158 2.49 12.49 -17.32
C ASP A 158 1.11 13.04 -16.93
N ARG A 159 0.69 12.78 -15.68
CA ARG A 159 -0.59 13.16 -15.09
C ARG A 159 -1.82 12.49 -15.71
N ARG A 160 -1.61 11.38 -16.41
CA ARG A 160 -2.68 10.58 -16.99
C ARG A 160 -2.59 9.13 -16.55
N VAL A 161 -3.72 8.51 -16.33
CA VAL A 161 -3.79 7.07 -16.16
C VAL A 161 -3.59 6.41 -17.51
N VAL A 162 -2.42 5.77 -17.69
CA VAL A 162 -2.05 5.15 -18.98
C VAL A 162 -2.50 3.71 -19.09
N GLY A 163 -2.96 3.11 -18.00
CA GLY A 163 -3.50 1.76 -17.98
C GLY A 163 -3.37 1.08 -16.62
N GLU A 164 -3.76 -0.17 -16.59
CA GLU A 164 -3.62 -1.06 -15.45
C GLU A 164 -2.36 -1.90 -15.57
N LEU A 165 -1.69 -2.12 -14.45
CA LEU A 165 -0.61 -3.11 -14.34
C LEU A 165 -1.25 -4.48 -14.01
N SER A 166 -1.89 -5.07 -15.03
CA SER A 166 -2.62 -6.31 -14.86
C SER A 166 -1.74 -7.54 -15.11
N THR A 167 -2.00 -8.59 -14.31
CA THR A 167 -1.52 -9.94 -14.57
C THR A 167 -2.62 -10.74 -15.28
N GLU A 168 -2.28 -11.93 -15.81
CA GLU A 168 -3.31 -12.92 -16.08
C GLU A 168 -4.14 -13.16 -14.81
N ALA A 169 -5.39 -13.59 -14.96
CA ALA A 169 -6.28 -13.84 -13.82
C ALA A 169 -5.62 -14.82 -12.85
N THR A 170 -5.47 -14.37 -11.60
CA THR A 170 -4.87 -15.14 -10.52
C THR A 170 -5.89 -15.39 -9.42
N VAL A 171 -5.70 -16.46 -8.68
CA VAL A 171 -6.53 -16.77 -7.52
C VAL A 171 -6.01 -16.03 -6.28
N PRO A 172 -6.88 -15.70 -5.30
CA PRO A 172 -6.47 -15.17 -4.02
C PRO A 172 -5.51 -16.09 -3.26
N PHE A 173 -4.71 -15.54 -2.36
CA PHE A 173 -3.89 -16.32 -1.42
C PHE A 173 -4.76 -17.22 -0.54
N GLY A 174 -4.36 -18.45 -0.35
CA GLY A 174 -5.08 -19.47 0.44
C GLY A 174 -6.00 -20.37 -0.38
N VAL A 175 -6.24 -20.07 -1.65
CA VAL A 175 -7.09 -20.89 -2.52
C VAL A 175 -6.30 -22.09 -3.12
N GLY A 176 -4.99 -22.12 -2.93
CA GLY A 176 -4.17 -23.28 -3.27
C GLY A 176 -3.95 -23.44 -4.78
N GLY A 177 -3.41 -22.43 -5.40
CA GLY A 177 -3.08 -22.48 -6.84
C GLY A 177 -1.74 -23.10 -7.18
N GLY A 178 -0.81 -23.23 -6.27
CA GLY A 178 0.50 -23.93 -6.37
C GLY A 178 1.37 -23.71 -7.61
N SER A 179 0.80 -23.23 -8.67
CA SER A 179 1.45 -22.97 -9.95
C SER A 179 1.81 -21.50 -10.03
N GLY A 180 3.02 -21.19 -9.66
CA GLY A 180 3.72 -19.92 -9.75
C GLY A 180 2.90 -18.68 -10.11
N SER A 181 3.01 -17.63 -9.30
CA SER A 181 2.31 -16.38 -9.59
C SER A 181 2.93 -15.72 -10.83
N PRO A 182 2.12 -15.34 -11.83
CA PRO A 182 2.62 -14.55 -12.95
C PRO A 182 3.16 -13.21 -12.44
N LEU A 183 4.37 -12.86 -12.92
CA LEU A 183 5.01 -11.59 -12.60
C LEU A 183 4.82 -10.63 -13.78
N VAL A 184 4.26 -9.46 -13.49
CA VAL A 184 4.37 -8.32 -14.39
C VAL A 184 5.73 -7.66 -14.17
N ARG A 185 6.43 -7.37 -15.25
CA ARG A 185 7.67 -6.59 -15.25
C ARG A 185 7.51 -5.39 -16.18
N THR A 186 7.84 -4.24 -15.67
CA THR A 186 7.85 -2.99 -16.44
C THR A 186 8.95 -2.08 -15.94
N THR A 187 9.17 -0.97 -16.63
CA THR A 187 10.11 0.06 -16.18
C THR A 187 9.35 1.37 -16.04
N LEU A 188 9.41 1.94 -14.85
CA LEU A 188 8.87 3.25 -14.58
C LEU A 188 9.73 4.34 -15.21
N GLN A 189 9.10 5.44 -15.57
CA GLN A 189 9.76 6.69 -15.95
C GLN A 189 9.79 7.62 -14.73
N PRO A 190 10.79 8.49 -14.59
CA PRO A 190 10.80 9.49 -13.52
C PRO A 190 9.50 10.29 -13.51
N GLY A 191 8.84 10.33 -12.35
CA GLY A 191 7.53 10.96 -12.17
C GLY A 191 6.33 10.01 -12.23
N ASP A 192 6.52 8.76 -12.69
CA ASP A 192 5.46 7.76 -12.69
C ASP A 192 4.97 7.47 -11.27
N THR A 193 3.68 7.20 -11.18
CA THR A 193 3.02 6.80 -9.93
C THR A 193 2.22 5.52 -10.14
N VAL A 194 2.49 4.51 -9.33
CA VAL A 194 1.66 3.30 -9.24
C VAL A 194 0.65 3.49 -8.12
N VAL A 195 -0.62 3.24 -8.42
CA VAL A 195 -1.74 3.41 -7.50
C VAL A 195 -2.34 2.04 -7.22
N LEU A 196 -2.22 1.58 -5.97
CA LEU A 196 -2.86 0.37 -5.48
C LEU A 196 -4.12 0.78 -4.72
N TYR A 197 -5.18 -0.01 -4.84
CA TYR A 197 -6.46 0.27 -4.17
C TYR A 197 -7.25 -1.01 -3.93
N THR A 198 -8.03 -1.05 -2.86
CA THR A 198 -8.95 -2.16 -2.58
C THR A 198 -10.31 -1.93 -3.26
N ASP A 199 -11.10 -2.99 -3.38
CA ASP A 199 -12.43 -2.95 -3.99
C ASP A 199 -13.38 -2.01 -3.27
N GLY A 200 -13.26 -1.84 -1.94
CA GLY A 200 -14.02 -0.86 -1.17
C GLY A 200 -13.90 0.59 -1.66
N VAL A 201 -12.85 0.92 -2.45
CA VAL A 201 -12.74 2.21 -3.13
C VAL A 201 -13.66 2.30 -4.33
N VAL A 202 -13.63 1.29 -5.21
CA VAL A 202 -14.34 1.33 -6.50
C VAL A 202 -15.77 0.78 -6.42
N GLU A 203 -16.04 -0.10 -5.47
CA GLU A 203 -17.36 -0.66 -5.21
C GLU A 203 -18.22 0.17 -4.26
N ALA A 204 -17.69 1.30 -3.74
CA ALA A 204 -18.48 2.23 -2.94
C ALA A 204 -19.73 2.66 -3.73
N ARG A 205 -20.93 2.48 -3.13
CA ARG A 205 -22.21 2.67 -3.82
C ARG A 205 -23.03 3.79 -3.22
N ARG A 206 -23.60 4.60 -4.07
CA ARG A 206 -24.68 5.53 -3.72
C ARG A 206 -25.92 4.77 -3.24
N PRO A 207 -26.86 5.47 -2.56
CA PRO A 207 -28.15 4.88 -2.19
C PRO A 207 -28.99 4.38 -3.39
N ASP A 208 -28.77 4.93 -4.58
CA ASP A 208 -29.42 4.53 -5.84
C ASP A 208 -28.74 3.34 -6.53
N GLY A 209 -27.60 2.86 -5.96
CA GLY A 209 -26.85 1.70 -6.45
C GLY A 209 -25.71 2.02 -7.40
N ASP A 210 -25.50 3.30 -7.77
CA ASP A 210 -24.39 3.74 -8.65
C ASP A 210 -23.05 3.50 -7.95
N GLU A 211 -22.16 2.71 -8.57
CA GLU A 211 -20.80 2.44 -8.06
C GLU A 211 -19.88 3.63 -8.34
N PHE A 212 -18.88 3.79 -7.48
CA PHE A 212 -17.83 4.79 -7.70
C PHE A 212 -17.08 4.48 -8.99
N GLY A 213 -16.62 3.26 -9.15
CA GLY A 213 -15.99 2.73 -10.34
C GLY A 213 -14.55 3.17 -10.55
N VAL A 214 -13.81 2.36 -11.32
CA VAL A 214 -12.39 2.62 -11.63
C VAL A 214 -12.21 3.87 -12.53
N ASP A 215 -13.16 4.13 -13.44
CA ASP A 215 -13.09 5.29 -14.32
C ASP A 215 -13.14 6.60 -13.54
N ARG A 216 -14.01 6.68 -12.52
CA ARG A 216 -14.10 7.86 -11.65
C ARG A 216 -12.87 8.02 -10.77
N LEU A 217 -12.28 6.90 -10.32
CA LEU A 217 -11.00 6.92 -9.61
C LEU A 217 -9.89 7.47 -10.52
N ALA A 218 -9.80 7.00 -11.77
CA ALA A 218 -8.83 7.47 -12.76
C ALA A 218 -8.98 8.97 -13.05
N ASP A 219 -10.20 9.43 -13.30
CA ASP A 219 -10.52 10.84 -13.53
C ASP A 219 -10.06 11.75 -12.37
N LEU A 220 -10.27 11.31 -11.13
CA LEU A 220 -9.85 12.04 -9.94
C LEU A 220 -8.33 12.04 -9.78
N LEU A 221 -7.68 10.92 -10.02
CA LEU A 221 -6.22 10.82 -10.01
C LEU A 221 -5.58 11.79 -11.01
N GLU A 222 -6.11 11.87 -12.23
CA GLU A 222 -5.62 12.80 -13.25
C GLU A 222 -5.80 14.26 -12.86
N ARG A 223 -6.95 14.61 -12.27
CA ARG A 223 -7.21 15.97 -11.76
C ARG A 223 -6.26 16.36 -10.63
N GLU A 224 -6.08 15.44 -9.67
CA GLU A 224 -5.18 15.70 -8.54
C GLU A 224 -3.71 15.70 -8.94
N ALA A 225 -3.30 14.88 -9.91
CA ALA A 225 -1.96 14.89 -10.48
C ALA A 225 -1.60 16.20 -11.20
N SER A 226 -2.61 16.92 -11.69
CA SER A 226 -2.43 18.24 -12.32
C SER A 226 -2.15 19.33 -11.29
N SER A 227 -2.34 19.03 -10.00
CA SER A 227 -2.02 19.93 -8.89
C SER A 227 -0.69 19.49 -8.25
N GLU A 228 0.13 20.45 -7.82
CA GLU A 228 1.41 20.19 -7.13
C GLU A 228 1.22 19.76 -5.66
N ARG A 229 0.17 18.96 -5.38
CA ARG A 229 -0.13 18.55 -4.02
C ARG A 229 0.77 17.40 -3.58
N ALA A 230 1.00 17.36 -2.27
CA ALA A 230 1.66 16.23 -1.65
C ALA A 230 0.80 14.94 -1.80
N PRO A 231 1.41 13.76 -2.00
CA PRO A 231 0.67 12.49 -2.16
C PRO A 231 -0.34 12.21 -1.06
N GLU A 232 -0.04 12.60 0.18
CA GLU A 232 -0.93 12.42 1.33
C GLU A 232 -2.21 13.25 1.22
N GLU A 233 -2.11 14.44 0.61
CA GLU A 233 -3.27 15.30 0.36
C GLU A 233 -4.10 14.76 -0.80
N VAL A 234 -3.46 14.21 -1.83
CA VAL A 234 -4.14 13.52 -2.93
C VAL A 234 -4.97 12.37 -2.37
N LEU A 235 -4.37 11.49 -1.56
CA LEU A 235 -5.08 10.37 -0.94
C LEU A 235 -6.28 10.82 -0.11
N ARG A 236 -6.13 11.86 0.73
CA ARG A 236 -7.24 12.40 1.52
C ARG A 236 -8.40 12.87 0.66
N ARG A 237 -8.13 13.48 -0.48
CA ARG A 237 -9.17 13.94 -1.41
C ARG A 237 -9.87 12.80 -2.12
N LEU A 238 -9.11 11.76 -2.51
CA LEU A 238 -9.66 10.55 -3.11
C LEU A 238 -10.61 9.85 -2.14
N VAL A 239 -10.15 9.58 -0.91
CA VAL A 239 -11.00 8.96 0.13
C VAL A 239 -12.22 9.81 0.43
N ARG A 240 -12.06 11.14 0.51
CA ARG A 240 -13.20 12.02 0.72
C ARG A 240 -14.22 11.95 -0.42
N ALA A 241 -13.76 11.86 -1.67
CA ALA A 241 -14.65 11.72 -2.82
C ALA A 241 -15.43 10.40 -2.79
N VAL A 242 -14.79 9.31 -2.32
CA VAL A 242 -15.47 8.00 -2.10
C VAL A 242 -16.55 8.13 -1.03
N LEU A 243 -16.21 8.73 0.13
CA LEU A 243 -17.16 8.97 1.23
C LEU A 243 -18.35 9.85 0.80
N ASP A 244 -18.06 10.96 0.08
CA ASP A 244 -19.09 11.87 -0.43
C ASP A 244 -19.98 11.17 -1.47
N HIS A 245 -19.42 10.27 -2.28
CA HIS A 245 -20.18 9.45 -3.24
C HIS A 245 -21.12 8.48 -2.53
N GLN A 246 -20.65 7.76 -1.52
CA GLN A 246 -21.49 6.81 -0.78
C GLN A 246 -22.56 7.50 0.05
N GLY A 247 -22.33 8.75 0.48
CA GLY A 247 -23.28 9.56 1.23
C GLY A 247 -23.47 9.10 2.68
N GLY A 248 -22.51 8.36 3.23
CA GLY A 248 -22.54 7.81 4.59
C GLY A 248 -21.25 7.07 4.97
N PRO A 249 -21.27 6.31 6.08
CA PRO A 249 -20.13 5.50 6.47
C PRO A 249 -19.85 4.42 5.40
N LEU A 250 -18.59 4.08 5.22
CA LEU A 250 -18.19 3.03 4.28
C LEU A 250 -18.79 1.68 4.68
N ARG A 251 -19.13 0.88 3.69
CA ARG A 251 -19.62 -0.49 3.85
C ARG A 251 -18.49 -1.48 3.92
N ASP A 252 -17.37 -1.15 3.29
CA ASP A 252 -16.13 -1.90 3.33
C ASP A 252 -14.94 -0.94 3.52
N ASP A 253 -13.80 -1.46 3.96
CA ASP A 253 -12.58 -0.66 4.11
C ASP A 253 -12.16 -0.11 2.75
N ALA A 254 -11.73 1.14 2.72
CA ALA A 254 -11.21 1.77 1.51
C ALA A 254 -9.73 2.11 1.69
N THR A 255 -8.88 1.35 1.03
CA THR A 255 -7.43 1.53 1.11
C THR A 255 -6.85 1.96 -0.21
N LEU A 256 -5.98 2.94 -0.15
CA LEU A 256 -5.22 3.48 -1.30
C LEU A 256 -3.75 3.58 -0.93
N VAL A 257 -2.87 3.16 -1.84
CA VAL A 257 -1.42 3.34 -1.71
C VAL A 257 -0.86 3.92 -2.99
N LEU A 258 -0.13 5.03 -2.88
CA LEU A 258 0.61 5.66 -3.98
C LEU A 258 2.09 5.34 -3.83
N LEU A 259 2.70 4.77 -4.87
CA LEU A 259 4.13 4.59 -5.02
C LEU A 259 4.61 5.47 -6.18
N ARG A 260 5.25 6.60 -5.88
CA ARG A 260 5.80 7.51 -6.89
C ARG A 260 7.31 7.39 -6.94
N TRP A 261 7.82 7.10 -8.12
CA TRP A 261 9.27 7.15 -8.40
C TRP A 261 9.63 8.50 -9.01
N THR A 262 10.55 9.22 -8.35
CA THR A 262 10.98 10.55 -8.84
C THR A 262 12.19 10.48 -9.75
N GLY A 263 12.75 9.28 -9.95
CA GLY A 263 14.08 9.10 -10.52
C GLY A 263 15.15 9.41 -9.48
N GLY A 264 16.30 8.78 -9.61
CA GLY A 264 17.46 9.12 -8.79
C GLY A 264 18.50 9.90 -9.61
N PRO A 265 19.47 10.54 -8.98
CA PRO A 265 20.70 10.88 -9.69
C PRO A 265 21.25 9.59 -10.29
N ALA A 266 21.61 9.65 -11.56
CA ALA A 266 22.36 8.54 -12.18
C ALA A 266 23.50 8.16 -11.23
N ALA A 267 23.80 6.86 -11.10
CA ALA A 267 24.73 6.30 -10.12
C ALA A 267 26.19 6.85 -10.14
N ASP A 268 26.43 7.98 -10.77
CA ASP A 268 27.75 8.57 -11.05
C ASP A 268 28.16 9.72 -10.11
N GLU A 269 27.38 10.11 -9.13
CA GLU A 269 27.84 11.08 -8.12
C GLU A 269 27.91 10.49 -6.69
N VAL A 270 28.78 9.50 -6.53
CA VAL A 270 29.43 9.27 -5.23
C VAL A 270 30.47 10.39 -5.09
N ILE A 271 30.12 11.47 -4.42
CA ILE A 271 31.10 12.48 -3.98
C ILE A 271 32.07 11.75 -3.02
N PRO A 272 33.33 11.52 -3.40
CA PRO A 272 34.29 10.93 -2.48
C PRO A 272 34.54 11.95 -1.35
N VAL A 273 34.19 11.58 -0.13
CA VAL A 273 34.63 12.29 1.06
C VAL A 273 36.16 12.19 1.12
N GLN A 274 36.84 13.25 0.77
CA GLN A 274 38.30 13.33 0.94
C GLN A 274 38.60 13.21 2.44
N PRO A 275 39.49 12.28 2.86
CA PRO A 275 39.96 12.25 4.23
C PRO A 275 40.75 13.54 4.48
N GLY A 276 40.32 14.29 5.49
CA GLY A 276 40.96 15.53 5.90
C GLY A 276 42.45 15.29 6.17
N SER A 277 43.29 16.06 5.50
CA SER A 277 44.69 16.20 5.77
C SER A 277 44.90 16.73 7.21
N VAL A 278 45.33 15.84 8.09
CA VAL A 278 45.84 16.21 9.39
C VAL A 278 47.25 16.74 9.15
N GLU A 279 47.44 18.05 9.23
CA GLU A 279 48.79 18.62 9.29
C GLU A 279 49.42 18.29 10.67
N PRO A 280 50.65 17.82 10.72
CA PRO A 280 51.36 17.61 11.96
C PRO A 280 51.95 18.96 12.47
N SER A 281 51.62 19.28 13.71
CA SER A 281 52.33 20.29 14.52
C SER A 281 53.47 19.67 15.27
#